data_9fee76db28cb66e856f69e315c648e43
#
_entry.id   9fee76db28cb66e856f69e315c648e43
#
_cell.length_a   1.000
_cell.length_b   1.000
_cell.length_c   1.000
_cell.angle_alpha   90.00
_cell.angle_beta   90.00
_cell.angle_gamma   90.00
#
_symmetry.space_group_name_H-M   'P 1'
#
loop_
_entity.id
_entity.type
_entity.pdbx_description
1 polymer ?
#
loop_
_entity_poly.entity_id
_entity_poly.type
_entity_poly.pdbx_seq_one_letter_code
_entity_poly.pdbx_strand_id
1 'polypeptide(L)' 'MQIIEVKTKSGSDVFINIAQIVCMVWEDYQTKIELTNGQNVVTDLSPDEIMLDILNSIPYIHPNK' A
#
# COMPACT_ATOMS: atom_id res chain seq x y z
N MET A 1 -2.02 12.29 -7.19
CA MET A 1 -1.51 10.91 -7.07
C MET A 1 -1.28 10.57 -5.61
N GLN A 2 -1.79 9.45 -5.18
CA GLN A 2 -1.60 9.00 -3.80
C GLN A 2 -0.57 7.88 -3.78
N ILE A 3 0.42 8.04 -2.94
CA ILE A 3 1.49 7.05 -2.82
C ILE A 3 1.63 6.68 -1.35
N ILE A 4 1.72 5.38 -1.09
CA ILE A 4 2.05 4.89 0.25
C ILE A 4 3.43 4.26 0.22
N GLU A 5 4.09 4.31 1.35
CA GLU A 5 5.36 3.62 1.54
C GLU A 5 5.09 2.35 2.32
N VAL A 6 5.58 1.24 1.80
CA VAL A 6 5.39 -0.07 2.44
C VAL A 6 6.76 -0.72 2.58
N LYS A 7 7.06 -1.19 3.79
CA LYS A 7 8.28 -1.96 3.99
C LYS A 7 7.99 -3.41 3.65
N THR A 8 8.75 -3.94 2.71
CA THR A 8 8.57 -5.32 2.31
C THR A 8 9.10 -6.28 3.37
N LYS A 9 8.72 -7.54 3.25
CA LYS A 9 9.18 -8.57 4.16
C LYS A 9 10.71 -8.71 4.13
N SER A 10 11.33 -8.40 3.02
CA SER A 10 12.78 -8.44 2.89
C SER A 10 13.47 -7.21 3.46
N GLY A 11 12.70 -6.22 3.91
CA GLY A 11 13.26 -5.01 4.52
C GLY A 11 13.44 -3.84 3.59
N SER A 12 13.03 -3.97 2.33
CA SER A 12 13.13 -2.87 1.37
C SER A 12 11.93 -1.94 1.52
N ASP A 13 12.15 -0.67 1.24
CA ASP A 13 11.05 0.29 1.20
C ASP A 13 10.53 0.38 -0.24
N VAL A 14 9.23 0.24 -0.39
CA VAL A 14 8.58 0.30 -1.69
C VAL A 14 7.53 1.38 -1.66
N PHE A 15 7.51 2.23 -2.67
CA PHE A 15 6.52 3.28 -2.80
C PHE A 15 5.50 2.82 -3.84
N ILE A 16 4.24 2.77 -3.44
CA ILE A 16 3.18 2.22 -4.28
C ILE A 16 2.15 3.30 -4.56
N ASN A 17 1.86 3.47 -5.85
CA ASN A 17 0.74 4.30 -6.27
C ASN A 17 -0.54 3.54 -5.93
N ILE A 18 -1.37 4.10 -5.07
CA ILE A 18 -2.57 3.43 -4.58
C ILE A 18 -3.48 2.98 -5.72
N ALA A 19 -3.53 3.77 -6.79
CA ALA A 19 -4.37 3.43 -7.94
C ALA A 19 -3.92 2.16 -8.65
N GLN A 20 -2.71 1.68 -8.39
CA GLN A 20 -2.19 0.47 -9.00
C GLN A 20 -2.45 -0.79 -8.18
N ILE A 21 -3.09 -0.66 -7.03
CA ILE A 21 -3.39 -1.81 -6.18
C ILE A 21 -4.65 -2.48 -6.68
N VAL A 22 -4.54 -3.77 -7.00
CA VAL A 22 -5.68 -4.57 -7.43
C VAL A 22 -6.38 -5.19 -6.22
N CYS A 23 -5.60 -5.84 -5.37
CA CYS A 23 -6.15 -6.46 -4.17
C CYS A 23 -5.04 -6.70 -3.17
N MET A 24 -5.45 -6.96 -1.93
CA MET A 24 -4.54 -7.31 -0.85
C MET A 24 -5.05 -8.59 -0.21
N VAL A 25 -4.16 -9.57 -0.05
CA VAL A 25 -4.51 -10.87 0.52
C VAL A 25 -3.70 -11.07 1.79
N TRP A 26 -4.40 -11.34 2.89
CA TRP A 26 -3.75 -11.65 4.17
C TRP A 26 -3.66 -13.16 4.31
N GLU A 27 -2.44 -13.67 4.43
CA GLU A 27 -2.20 -15.09 4.47
C GLU A 27 -0.87 -15.35 5.16
N ASP A 28 -0.82 -16.31 6.09
CA ASP A 28 0.42 -16.68 6.79
C ASP A 28 1.07 -15.48 7.47
N TYR A 29 0.25 -14.63 8.09
CA TYR A 29 0.70 -13.46 8.84
C TYR A 29 1.45 -12.46 7.97
N GLN A 30 1.10 -12.40 6.70
CA GLN A 30 1.66 -11.43 5.78
C GLN A 30 0.61 -11.00 4.78
N THR A 31 0.80 -9.81 4.23
CA THR A 31 -0.09 -9.30 3.19
C THR A 31 0.63 -9.33 1.87
N LYS A 32 -0.05 -9.87 0.86
CA LYS A 32 0.43 -9.79 -0.52
C LYS A 32 -0.41 -8.74 -1.22
N ILE A 33 0.25 -7.69 -1.70
CA ILE A 33 -0.40 -6.61 -2.43
C ILE A 33 -0.17 -6.88 -3.91
N GLU A 34 -1.26 -7.09 -4.64
CA GLU A 34 -1.18 -7.35 -6.07
C GLU A 34 -1.36 -6.05 -6.83
N LEU A 35 -0.46 -5.79 -7.76
CA LEU A 35 -0.47 -4.56 -8.54
C LEU A 35 -0.93 -4.82 -9.97
N THR A 36 -1.38 -3.76 -10.64
CA THR A 36 -1.92 -3.87 -11.99
C THR A 36 -0.92 -4.37 -13.00
N ASN A 37 0.38 -4.20 -12.75
CA ASN A 37 1.41 -4.70 -13.66
C ASN A 37 1.76 -6.17 -13.43
N GLY A 38 1.02 -6.85 -12.55
CA GLY A 38 1.27 -8.25 -12.25
C GLY A 38 2.28 -8.50 -11.15
N GLN A 39 2.92 -7.46 -10.65
CA GLN A 39 3.88 -7.60 -9.55
C GLN A 39 3.15 -7.72 -8.23
N ASN A 40 3.80 -8.38 -7.28
CA ASN A 40 3.29 -8.52 -5.92
C ASN A 40 4.28 -7.92 -4.94
N VAL A 41 3.74 -7.25 -3.92
CA VAL A 41 4.54 -6.73 -2.81
C VAL A 41 4.10 -7.48 -1.56
N VAL A 42 5.06 -8.09 -0.86
CA VAL A 42 4.77 -8.85 0.36
C VAL A 42 5.29 -8.06 1.55
N THR A 43 4.43 -7.87 2.54
CA THR A 43 4.76 -7.10 3.73
C THR A 43 4.18 -7.80 4.96
N ASP A 44 4.79 -7.52 6.12
CA ASP A 44 4.28 -8.02 7.40
C ASP A 44 3.12 -7.18 7.93
N LEU A 45 2.85 -6.04 7.32
CA LEU A 45 1.73 -5.20 7.73
C LEU A 45 0.42 -5.90 7.39
N SER A 46 -0.56 -5.77 8.28
CA SER A 46 -1.89 -6.30 7.99
C SER A 46 -2.61 -5.41 6.98
N PRO A 47 -3.63 -5.93 6.30
CA PRO A 47 -4.42 -5.08 5.40
C PRO A 47 -5.02 -3.88 6.12
N ASP A 48 -5.41 -4.03 7.38
CA ASP A 48 -5.97 -2.91 8.16
C ASP A 48 -4.93 -1.80 8.34
N GLU A 49 -3.68 -2.19 8.63
CA GLU A 49 -2.60 -1.22 8.77
C GLU A 49 -2.34 -0.50 7.46
N ILE A 50 -2.36 -1.25 6.35
CA ILE A 50 -2.16 -0.67 5.03
C ILE A 50 -3.30 0.28 4.70
N MET A 51 -4.52 -0.11 5.01
CA MET A 51 -5.68 0.78 4.77
C MET A 51 -5.57 2.06 5.57
N LEU A 52 -5.06 1.96 6.80
CA LEU A 52 -4.84 3.15 7.61
C LEU A 52 -3.80 4.07 6.96
N ASP A 53 -2.73 3.49 6.43
CA ASP A 53 -1.72 4.26 5.72
C ASP A 53 -2.31 4.93 4.48
N ILE A 54 -3.18 4.23 3.76
CA ILE A 54 -3.85 4.80 2.61
C ILE A 54 -4.71 5.99 3.02
N LEU A 55 -5.48 5.84 4.09
CA LEU A 55 -6.33 6.92 4.56
C LEU A 55 -5.52 8.12 5.02
N ASN A 56 -4.38 7.87 5.66
CA ASN A 56 -3.53 8.95 6.14
C ASN A 56 -2.73 9.60 5.01
N SER A 57 -2.56 8.91 3.89
CA SER A 57 -1.79 9.41 2.76
C SER A 57 -2.64 10.13 1.73
N ILE A 58 -3.94 10.26 1.97
CA ILE A 58 -4.80 11.00 1.06
C ILE A 58 -4.20 12.39 0.89
N PRO A 59 -3.89 12.79 -0.34
CA PRO A 59 -3.25 14.08 -0.55
C PRO A 59 -4.10 15.20 0.03
N TYR A 60 -3.44 16.09 0.69
CA TYR A 60 -4.13 17.23 1.20
C TYR A 60 -4.66 18.04 0.01
N ILE A 61 -5.96 18.19 -0.06
CA ILE A 61 -6.60 18.97 -1.10
C ILE A 61 -6.78 20.36 -0.54
N HIS A 62 -6.09 21.34 -1.13
CA HIS A 62 -6.18 22.71 -0.68
C HIS A 62 -7.61 23.20 -0.89
N PRO A 63 -8.21 23.64 0.09
CA PRO A 63 -9.52 24.25 -0.09
C PRO A 63 -9.40 25.47 -0.96
N ASN A 64 -8.98 25.89 -1.60
CA ASN A 64 -8.63 26.85 -2.30
C ASN A 64 -8.85 27.76 -2.32
N LYS A 65 -8.49 27.45 -2.12
CA LYS A 65 -8.28 27.66 -2.06
C LYS A 65 -8.38 28.06 -2.18
#